data_7c3a526e6ae5e0e87571c4fc7c3268b0
#
_entry.id   7c3a526e6ae5e0e87571c4fc7c3268b0
#
_cell.length_a   1.000
_cell.length_b   1.000
_cell.length_c   1.000
_cell.angle_alpha   90.00
_cell.angle_beta   90.00
_cell.angle_gamma   90.00
#
_symmetry.space_group_name_H-M   'P 1'
#
loop_
_entity.id
_entity.type
_entity.pdbx_description
1 polymer ?
#
loop_
_entity_poly.entity_id
_entity_poly.type
_entity_poly.pdbx_seq_one_letter_code
_entity_poly.pdbx_strand_id
1 'polypeptide(L)'
;HRLEEGYGVLMERVPEHLEASDLFLTVDCGITNHAELRELLENGVEVIVTDHHTPGKTPPPGLVVHPALTPDLKEKPTGAGVAFLLLWALHERLGLPPPLEYADLAAVGTIADVAPLWGWNRALVKEGLARIPASSWVGLRLLAEAVGYTGKAAEVAFRIAPRINAASRLGEAEKALRLLLTEDAAEAQALVGELHRLNARRQTLEEAMLRKLLPQADPEAKAIVLLDPEGHPGVMGIVASRILEATLRPVFLVAQGKGTVRSLAPISAVEALRSAEDLLLRYGGHKEAAGFAMDEALFPAFKARVEAYAARFPDPVREVALLDLLPEPGLLPQVFRELALLEPYGEGNPEPLFLLFGAPEEARRLGEGRHLAFRLKGVRVLAWKQGDLALPPEVEVAGLLSENAWNGHLAYEVQAVDLRKPEALEGGIAPFAYPLPLLEALARARLGEGVYVPEDNPEGLDYARKAGFRLLPPEEAGLWLGLPPRPVLGRRVEVALGREARARLSAPPVLHTPEARLKALVHRRLLFAYERRHPGLFSEALLAYWEVNRVQEPAGSP
;
A
#
# COMPACT_ATOMS: atom_id res chain seq x y z
N HIS A 1 -24.14 1.66 10.65
CA HIS A 1 -23.33 0.43 10.76
C HIS A 1 -23.15 -0.22 9.40
N ARG A 2 -21.92 -0.44 8.93
CA ARG A 2 -21.61 -0.83 7.54
C ARG A 2 -22.35 -2.08 7.05
N LEU A 3 -22.59 -3.06 7.90
CA LEU A 3 -23.29 -4.29 7.52
C LEU A 3 -24.80 -4.12 7.44
N GLU A 4 -25.38 -3.24 8.25
CA GLU A 4 -26.82 -3.04 8.37
C GLU A 4 -27.28 -1.85 7.54
N GLU A 5 -26.61 -0.73 7.70
CA GLU A 5 -26.99 0.58 7.14
C GLU A 5 -26.30 0.87 5.80
N GLY A 6 -25.09 0.37 5.58
CA GLY A 6 -24.30 0.65 4.39
C GLY A 6 -23.25 1.72 4.65
N TYR A 7 -22.96 2.55 3.63
CA TYR A 7 -21.91 3.56 3.63
C TYR A 7 -22.52 4.94 3.42
N GLY A 8 -21.96 5.95 4.08
CA GLY A 8 -22.36 7.35 3.97
C GLY A 8 -23.38 7.78 5.02
N VAL A 9 -23.95 8.96 4.81
CA VAL A 9 -25.02 9.52 5.65
C VAL A 9 -26.36 8.95 5.19
N LEU A 10 -27.17 8.48 6.11
CA LEU A 10 -28.48 7.89 5.81
C LEU A 10 -29.60 8.87 6.04
N MET A 11 -30.53 8.97 5.10
CA MET A 11 -31.69 9.85 5.20
C MET A 11 -32.54 9.51 6.44
N GLU A 12 -32.66 8.22 6.76
CA GLU A 12 -33.43 7.75 7.93
C GLU A 12 -32.85 8.22 9.26
N ARG A 13 -31.54 8.58 9.28
CA ARG A 13 -30.84 9.07 10.47
C ARG A 13 -30.80 10.60 10.58
N VAL A 14 -31.16 11.30 9.52
CA VAL A 14 -31.16 12.77 9.51
C VAL A 14 -31.99 13.37 10.66
N PRO A 15 -33.20 12.86 10.99
CA PRO A 15 -33.95 13.39 12.14
C PRO A 15 -33.18 13.31 13.47
N GLU A 16 -32.47 12.23 13.73
CA GLU A 16 -31.63 12.08 14.93
C GLU A 16 -30.51 13.11 14.98
N HIS A 17 -29.89 13.38 13.82
CA HIS A 17 -28.80 14.37 13.71
C HIS A 17 -29.31 15.79 13.88
N LEU A 18 -30.52 16.11 13.42
CA LEU A 18 -31.16 17.41 13.61
C LEU A 18 -31.47 17.71 15.10
N GLU A 19 -31.81 16.69 15.87
CA GLU A 19 -32.06 16.83 17.29
C GLU A 19 -30.78 16.90 18.13
N ALA A 20 -29.68 16.29 17.64
CA ALA A 20 -28.48 16.06 18.44
C ALA A 20 -27.34 17.06 18.18
N SER A 21 -27.38 17.87 17.10
CA SER A 21 -26.20 18.65 16.71
C SER A 21 -26.52 20.01 16.09
N ASP A 22 -25.71 21.01 16.44
CA ASP A 22 -25.64 22.30 15.75
C ASP A 22 -24.63 22.29 14.60
N LEU A 23 -23.65 21.38 14.67
CA LEU A 23 -22.62 21.15 13.68
C LEU A 23 -22.50 19.66 13.37
N PHE A 24 -22.65 19.30 12.10
CA PHE A 24 -22.50 17.95 11.59
C PHE A 24 -21.21 17.82 10.78
N LEU A 25 -20.26 17.03 11.29
CA LEU A 25 -18.98 16.77 10.64
C LEU A 25 -18.92 15.33 10.14
N THR A 26 -18.77 15.13 8.83
CA THR A 26 -18.46 13.80 8.29
C THR A 26 -16.97 13.54 8.26
N VAL A 27 -16.58 12.30 8.49
CA VAL A 27 -15.19 11.84 8.35
C VAL A 27 -15.17 10.59 7.49
N ASP A 28 -14.39 10.61 6.41
CA ASP A 28 -14.23 9.51 5.45
C ASP A 28 -15.54 9.12 4.74
N CYS A 29 -16.48 10.05 4.62
CA CYS A 29 -17.74 9.88 3.89
C CYS A 29 -18.40 11.23 3.63
N GLY A 30 -19.49 11.22 2.86
CA GLY A 30 -20.37 12.38 2.70
C GLY A 30 -20.26 13.08 1.35
N ILE A 31 -19.20 12.86 0.57
CA ILE A 31 -18.98 13.56 -0.71
C ILE A 31 -20.11 13.36 -1.75
N THR A 32 -20.90 12.31 -1.61
CA THR A 32 -22.02 11.99 -2.50
C THR A 32 -23.39 12.14 -1.84
N ASN A 33 -23.44 12.54 -0.56
CA ASN A 33 -24.68 12.63 0.23
C ASN A 33 -25.37 14.00 0.08
N HIS A 34 -25.82 14.35 -1.11
CA HIS A 34 -26.39 15.66 -1.42
C HIS A 34 -27.72 15.96 -0.73
N ALA A 35 -28.63 14.97 -0.69
CA ALA A 35 -29.98 15.17 -0.16
C ALA A 35 -29.95 15.25 1.37
N GLU A 36 -29.23 14.33 2.00
CA GLU A 36 -29.11 14.23 3.45
C GLU A 36 -28.47 15.50 4.05
N LEU A 37 -27.36 15.94 3.43
CA LEU A 37 -26.65 17.13 3.90
C LEU A 37 -27.42 18.43 3.63
N ARG A 38 -28.23 18.48 2.57
CA ARG A 38 -29.12 19.60 2.31
C ARG A 38 -30.21 19.69 3.35
N GLU A 39 -30.82 18.57 3.72
CA GLU A 39 -31.84 18.53 4.77
C GLU A 39 -31.32 19.05 6.12
N LEU A 40 -30.08 18.67 6.48
CA LEU A 40 -29.42 19.18 7.69
C LEU A 40 -29.25 20.72 7.64
N LEU A 41 -28.70 21.24 6.54
CA LEU A 41 -28.45 22.68 6.38
C LEU A 41 -29.73 23.52 6.36
N GLU A 42 -30.77 23.06 5.64
CA GLU A 42 -32.06 23.74 5.54
C GLU A 42 -32.78 23.81 6.90
N ASN A 43 -32.46 22.90 7.82
CA ASN A 43 -32.95 22.86 9.18
C ASN A 43 -31.98 23.49 10.20
N GLY A 44 -30.97 24.23 9.76
CA GLY A 44 -30.11 25.06 10.61
C GLY A 44 -28.89 24.37 11.21
N VAL A 45 -28.57 23.13 10.80
CA VAL A 45 -27.35 22.45 11.23
C VAL A 45 -26.21 22.80 10.28
N GLU A 46 -25.11 23.33 10.80
CA GLU A 46 -23.88 23.56 10.03
C GLU A 46 -23.28 22.22 9.56
N VAL A 47 -22.78 22.17 8.32
CA VAL A 47 -22.23 20.93 7.74
C VAL A 47 -20.80 21.12 7.27
N ILE A 48 -19.93 20.25 7.74
CA ILE A 48 -18.56 20.11 7.23
C ILE A 48 -18.38 18.68 6.72
N VAL A 49 -17.99 18.54 5.46
CA VAL A 49 -17.68 17.23 4.84
C VAL A 49 -16.18 17.07 4.74
N THR A 50 -15.62 16.05 5.37
CA THR A 50 -14.23 15.61 5.13
C THR A 50 -14.23 14.22 4.53
N ASP A 51 -13.75 14.11 3.31
CA ASP A 51 -13.80 12.86 2.54
C ASP A 51 -12.67 12.81 1.51
N HIS A 52 -12.41 11.64 0.94
CA HIS A 52 -11.42 11.45 -0.13
C HIS A 52 -11.93 10.57 -1.27
N HIS A 53 -13.13 10.02 -1.15
CA HIS A 53 -13.75 9.19 -2.18
C HIS A 53 -14.03 9.96 -3.47
N THR A 54 -14.32 9.26 -4.55
CA THR A 54 -14.58 9.90 -5.84
C THR A 54 -15.83 10.79 -5.74
N PRO A 55 -15.71 12.11 -5.97
CA PRO A 55 -16.86 13.00 -5.91
C PRO A 55 -17.81 12.77 -7.08
N GLY A 56 -19.07 13.16 -6.89
CA GLY A 56 -20.04 13.28 -7.94
C GLY A 56 -19.73 14.43 -8.92
N LYS A 57 -20.70 14.77 -9.79
CA LYS A 57 -20.54 15.87 -10.75
C LYS A 57 -20.39 17.24 -10.08
N THR A 58 -20.98 17.40 -8.92
CA THR A 58 -20.91 18.61 -8.08
C THR A 58 -20.62 18.22 -6.64
N PRO A 59 -19.92 19.05 -5.86
CA PRO A 59 -19.77 18.80 -4.42
C PRO A 59 -21.13 18.91 -3.71
N PRO A 60 -21.30 18.22 -2.57
CA PRO A 60 -22.49 18.38 -1.73
C PRO A 60 -22.53 19.78 -1.11
N PRO A 61 -23.68 20.22 -0.57
CA PRO A 61 -23.77 21.48 0.14
C PRO A 61 -23.03 21.43 1.48
N GLY A 62 -22.60 22.60 1.97
CA GLY A 62 -21.79 22.76 3.18
C GLY A 62 -20.35 23.12 2.89
N LEU A 63 -19.51 23.11 3.93
CA LEU A 63 -18.07 23.28 3.77
C LEU A 63 -17.44 21.92 3.43
N VAL A 64 -16.83 21.80 2.26
CA VAL A 64 -16.25 20.54 1.79
C VAL A 64 -14.72 20.61 1.80
N VAL A 65 -14.10 19.73 2.58
CA VAL A 65 -12.65 19.52 2.64
C VAL A 65 -12.33 18.20 1.93
N HIS A 66 -11.85 18.30 0.69
CA HIS A 66 -11.66 17.14 -0.17
C HIS A 66 -10.50 17.35 -1.16
N PRO A 67 -9.59 16.37 -1.30
CA PRO A 67 -8.41 16.51 -2.16
C PRO A 67 -8.75 16.75 -3.64
N ALA A 68 -9.81 16.15 -4.15
CA ALA A 68 -10.21 16.32 -5.56
C ALA A 68 -10.74 17.74 -5.88
N LEU A 69 -11.06 18.55 -4.88
CA LEU A 69 -11.50 19.93 -5.05
C LEU A 69 -10.35 20.94 -4.99
N THR A 70 -9.14 20.47 -4.72
CA THR A 70 -7.94 21.29 -4.69
C THR A 70 -7.25 21.21 -6.05
N PRO A 71 -7.16 22.29 -6.82
CA PRO A 71 -6.48 22.30 -8.10
C PRO A 71 -5.03 21.80 -7.94
N ASP A 72 -4.59 20.99 -8.88
CA ASP A 72 -3.21 20.47 -8.98
C ASP A 72 -2.73 19.59 -7.81
N LEU A 73 -3.60 19.23 -6.88
CA LEU A 73 -3.24 18.28 -5.82
C LEU A 73 -2.94 16.90 -6.43
N LYS A 74 -1.71 16.44 -6.28
CA LYS A 74 -1.24 15.15 -6.81
C LYS A 74 -1.30 14.04 -5.76
N GLU A 75 -1.20 14.41 -4.50
CA GLU A 75 -1.37 13.51 -3.38
C GLU A 75 -2.83 13.05 -3.27
N LYS A 76 -2.99 11.82 -2.81
CA LYS A 76 -4.30 11.23 -2.51
C LYS A 76 -4.30 10.82 -1.04
N PRO A 77 -4.53 11.78 -0.11
CA PRO A 77 -4.68 11.43 1.30
C PRO A 77 -5.94 10.57 1.49
N THR A 78 -5.89 9.72 2.48
CA THR A 78 -7.06 8.93 2.94
C THR A 78 -7.99 9.79 3.78
N GLY A 79 -9.16 9.26 4.18
CA GLY A 79 -10.03 9.95 5.13
C GLY A 79 -9.31 10.34 6.43
N ALA A 80 -8.48 9.45 6.97
CA ALA A 80 -7.64 9.76 8.13
C ALA A 80 -6.60 10.86 7.82
N GLY A 81 -6.02 10.84 6.62
CA GLY A 81 -5.10 11.88 6.16
C GLY A 81 -5.77 13.24 5.99
N VAL A 82 -7.00 13.28 5.46
CA VAL A 82 -7.79 14.52 5.34
C VAL A 82 -8.13 15.07 6.72
N ALA A 83 -8.55 14.22 7.66
CA ALA A 83 -8.83 14.63 9.04
C ALA A 83 -7.58 15.21 9.72
N PHE A 84 -6.42 14.60 9.52
CA PHE A 84 -5.15 15.09 10.04
C PHE A 84 -4.75 16.45 9.43
N LEU A 85 -4.94 16.64 8.13
CA LEU A 85 -4.67 17.91 7.45
C LEU A 85 -5.61 19.03 7.93
N LEU A 86 -6.89 18.71 8.15
CA LEU A 86 -7.84 19.66 8.74
C LEU A 86 -7.40 20.08 10.14
N LEU A 87 -7.03 19.10 10.98
CA LEU A 87 -6.53 19.37 12.33
C LEU A 87 -5.25 20.21 12.30
N TRP A 88 -4.35 19.94 11.36
CA TRP A 88 -3.14 20.74 11.18
C TRP A 88 -3.47 22.20 10.82
N ALA A 89 -4.38 22.42 9.88
CA ALA A 89 -4.81 23.76 9.50
C ALA A 89 -5.48 24.53 10.67
N LEU A 90 -6.22 23.83 11.52
CA LEU A 90 -6.79 24.39 12.75
C LEU A 90 -5.71 24.79 13.75
N HIS A 91 -4.71 23.93 13.98
CA HIS A 91 -3.57 24.23 14.85
C HIS A 91 -2.80 25.46 14.34
N GLU A 92 -2.50 25.51 13.05
CA GLU A 92 -1.82 26.67 12.44
C GLU A 92 -2.62 27.96 12.64
N ARG A 93 -3.95 27.92 12.40
CA ARG A 93 -4.83 29.08 12.58
C ARG A 93 -4.93 29.54 14.03
N LEU A 94 -4.84 28.62 14.98
CA LEU A 94 -4.90 28.89 16.42
C LEU A 94 -3.53 29.23 17.03
N GLY A 95 -2.45 29.21 16.24
CA GLY A 95 -1.09 29.41 16.72
C GLY A 95 -0.57 28.28 17.61
N LEU A 96 -1.14 27.08 17.47
CA LEU A 96 -0.71 25.87 18.18
C LEU A 96 0.40 25.14 17.41
N PRO A 97 1.22 24.35 18.09
CA PRO A 97 2.22 23.51 17.41
C PRO A 97 1.54 22.49 16.48
N PRO A 98 2.26 21.94 15.47
CA PRO A 98 1.73 20.90 14.62
C PRO A 98 1.19 19.70 15.44
N PRO A 99 0.03 19.12 15.04
CA PRO A 99 -0.66 18.07 15.81
C PRO A 99 -0.03 16.69 15.61
N LEU A 100 1.29 16.57 15.84
CA LEU A 100 2.06 15.36 15.56
C LEU A 100 1.67 14.17 16.45
N GLU A 101 1.01 14.42 17.57
CA GLU A 101 0.45 13.40 18.45
C GLU A 101 -0.66 12.56 17.80
N TYR A 102 -1.21 13.01 16.66
CA TYR A 102 -2.20 12.28 15.86
C TYR A 102 -1.59 11.63 14.61
N ALA A 103 -0.30 11.84 14.36
CA ALA A 103 0.36 11.34 13.14
C ALA A 103 0.40 9.81 13.09
N ASP A 104 0.46 9.12 14.22
CA ASP A 104 0.43 7.67 14.32
C ASP A 104 -0.94 7.09 13.89
N LEU A 105 -2.05 7.65 14.36
CA LEU A 105 -3.39 7.26 13.91
C LEU A 105 -3.59 7.53 12.41
N ALA A 106 -3.15 8.71 11.95
CA ALA A 106 -3.24 9.07 10.54
C ALA A 106 -2.37 8.15 9.65
N ALA A 107 -1.19 7.74 10.12
CA ALA A 107 -0.35 6.77 9.43
C ALA A 107 -1.01 5.39 9.33
N VAL A 108 -1.61 4.91 10.43
CA VAL A 108 -2.36 3.64 10.42
C VAL A 108 -3.50 3.69 9.41
N GLY A 109 -4.29 4.76 9.39
CA GLY A 109 -5.37 4.94 8.41
C GLY A 109 -4.85 5.02 6.97
N THR A 110 -3.76 5.76 6.74
CA THR A 110 -3.15 5.92 5.41
C THR A 110 -2.65 4.59 4.84
N ILE A 111 -2.03 3.76 5.68
CA ILE A 111 -1.56 2.43 5.28
C ILE A 111 -2.75 1.46 5.09
N ALA A 112 -3.71 1.48 6.00
CA ALA A 112 -4.86 0.58 5.97
C ALA A 112 -5.75 0.77 4.73
N ASP A 113 -5.83 1.99 4.22
CA ASP A 113 -6.58 2.36 3.02
C ASP A 113 -5.73 2.33 1.73
N VAL A 114 -4.50 1.81 1.82
CA VAL A 114 -3.61 1.57 0.68
C VAL A 114 -3.34 2.85 -0.13
N ALA A 115 -3.15 3.99 0.53
CA ALA A 115 -2.80 5.22 -0.14
C ALA A 115 -1.35 5.19 -0.68
N PRO A 116 -1.08 5.85 -1.82
CA PRO A 116 0.29 5.94 -2.34
C PRO A 116 1.25 6.61 -1.36
N LEU A 117 2.34 5.92 -1.01
CA LEU A 117 3.36 6.39 -0.06
C LEU A 117 4.43 7.24 -0.75
N TRP A 118 4.03 8.40 -1.22
CA TRP A 118 4.90 9.44 -1.79
C TRP A 118 4.43 10.83 -1.37
N GLY A 119 5.29 11.83 -1.53
CA GLY A 119 4.99 13.19 -1.09
C GLY A 119 4.57 13.28 0.37
N TRP A 120 3.49 14.00 0.62
CA TRP A 120 2.96 14.21 1.96
C TRP A 120 2.56 12.91 2.68
N ASN A 121 1.89 11.99 1.98
CA ASN A 121 1.49 10.71 2.59
C ASN A 121 2.69 9.94 3.13
N ARG A 122 3.80 9.93 2.38
CA ARG A 122 5.02 9.28 2.85
C ARG A 122 5.64 9.97 4.05
N ALA A 123 5.68 11.31 4.05
CA ALA A 123 6.18 12.07 5.19
C ALA A 123 5.36 11.79 6.45
N LEU A 124 4.04 11.84 6.34
CA LEU A 124 3.11 11.55 7.42
C LEU A 124 3.27 10.13 7.94
N VAL A 125 3.32 9.13 7.05
CA VAL A 125 3.47 7.73 7.45
C VAL A 125 4.82 7.49 8.12
N LYS A 126 5.90 8.06 7.62
CA LYS A 126 7.24 7.93 8.22
C LYS A 126 7.26 8.49 9.64
N GLU A 127 6.68 9.67 9.85
CA GLU A 127 6.53 10.29 11.17
C GLU A 127 5.66 9.45 12.10
N GLY A 128 4.49 9.02 11.63
CA GLY A 128 3.55 8.25 12.44
C GLY A 128 4.09 6.88 12.86
N LEU A 129 4.75 6.14 11.95
CA LEU A 129 5.35 4.85 12.25
C LEU A 129 6.38 4.94 13.41
N ALA A 130 7.19 5.98 13.41
CA ALA A 130 8.17 6.20 14.46
C ALA A 130 7.52 6.49 15.84
N ARG A 131 6.29 7.02 15.85
CA ARG A 131 5.55 7.38 17.08
C ARG A 131 4.76 6.23 17.69
N ILE A 132 4.33 5.24 16.90
CA ILE A 132 3.49 4.12 17.39
C ILE A 132 4.01 3.48 18.69
N PRO A 133 5.32 3.16 18.85
CA PRO A 133 5.81 2.53 20.09
C PRO A 133 5.64 3.38 21.36
N ALA A 134 5.60 4.69 21.20
CA ALA A 134 5.42 5.67 22.28
C ALA A 134 4.11 6.46 22.14
N SER A 135 3.14 5.89 21.44
CA SER A 135 1.84 6.53 21.18
C SER A 135 1.15 6.96 22.48
N SER A 136 0.59 8.16 22.47
CA SER A 136 -0.29 8.64 23.55
C SER A 136 -1.62 7.89 23.59
N TRP A 137 -2.01 7.30 22.46
CA TRP A 137 -3.20 6.46 22.35
C TRP A 137 -2.92 5.08 22.94
N VAL A 138 -3.35 4.88 24.18
CA VAL A 138 -3.07 3.67 24.98
C VAL A 138 -3.44 2.40 24.21
N GLY A 139 -4.61 2.40 23.56
CA GLY A 139 -5.09 1.25 22.79
C GLY A 139 -4.22 0.94 21.57
N LEU A 140 -3.77 1.95 20.82
CA LEU A 140 -2.88 1.73 19.67
C LEU A 140 -1.52 1.18 20.11
N ARG A 141 -0.94 1.75 21.19
CA ARG A 141 0.34 1.29 21.74
C ARG A 141 0.26 -0.17 22.17
N LEU A 142 -0.75 -0.55 22.96
CA LEU A 142 -0.94 -1.92 23.43
C LEU A 142 -1.23 -2.90 22.29
N LEU A 143 -1.99 -2.48 21.27
CA LEU A 143 -2.22 -3.30 20.09
C LEU A 143 -0.91 -3.52 19.31
N ALA A 144 -0.11 -2.49 19.13
CA ALA A 144 1.18 -2.59 18.45
C ALA A 144 2.15 -3.51 19.20
N GLU A 145 2.23 -3.38 20.53
CA GLU A 145 3.01 -4.26 21.39
C GLU A 145 2.56 -5.71 21.28
N ALA A 146 1.26 -5.96 21.37
CA ALA A 146 0.67 -7.31 21.29
C ALA A 146 0.91 -8.02 19.94
N VAL A 147 1.13 -7.27 18.85
CA VAL A 147 1.44 -7.86 17.53
C VAL A 147 2.94 -7.89 17.23
N GLY A 148 3.79 -7.45 18.15
CA GLY A 148 5.24 -7.40 17.96
C GLY A 148 5.65 -6.39 16.88
N TYR A 149 5.12 -5.16 16.96
CA TYR A 149 5.45 -4.10 16.03
C TYR A 149 6.91 -3.64 16.18
N THR A 150 7.64 -3.49 15.07
CA THR A 150 9.06 -3.13 15.04
C THR A 150 9.36 -1.86 14.24
N GLY A 151 8.33 -1.16 13.74
CA GLY A 151 8.49 0.10 13.01
C GLY A 151 8.17 0.04 11.52
N LYS A 152 7.67 -1.07 11.00
CA LYS A 152 7.47 -1.25 9.56
C LYS A 152 6.01 -1.03 9.13
N ALA A 153 5.82 -0.37 7.98
CA ALA A 153 4.49 -0.19 7.39
C ALA A 153 3.79 -1.52 7.10
N ALA A 154 4.52 -2.54 6.67
CA ALA A 154 3.97 -3.88 6.45
C ALA A 154 3.34 -4.48 7.72
N GLU A 155 3.88 -4.20 8.90
CA GLU A 155 3.31 -4.69 10.17
C GLU A 155 1.99 -3.98 10.48
N VAL A 156 1.89 -2.70 10.16
CA VAL A 156 0.61 -1.99 10.23
C VAL A 156 -0.40 -2.61 9.25
N ALA A 157 -0.01 -2.79 7.99
CA ALA A 157 -0.88 -3.33 6.95
C ALA A 157 -1.37 -4.76 7.24
N PHE A 158 -0.50 -5.63 7.78
CA PHE A 158 -0.81 -7.06 7.95
C PHE A 158 -1.09 -7.50 9.38
N ARG A 159 -0.75 -6.68 10.40
CA ARG A 159 -0.95 -7.06 11.80
C ARG A 159 -1.87 -6.10 12.56
N ILE A 160 -1.72 -4.78 12.44
CA ILE A 160 -2.54 -3.79 13.16
C ILE A 160 -3.88 -3.57 12.46
N ALA A 161 -3.85 -3.08 11.23
CA ALA A 161 -5.05 -2.72 10.48
C ALA A 161 -6.06 -3.88 10.31
N PRO A 162 -5.65 -5.14 10.05
CA PRO A 162 -6.60 -6.23 9.94
C PRO A 162 -7.39 -6.52 11.22
N ARG A 163 -6.84 -6.25 12.40
CA ARG A 163 -7.54 -6.43 13.68
C ARG A 163 -8.60 -5.34 13.89
N ILE A 164 -8.25 -4.10 13.60
CA ILE A 164 -9.19 -2.97 13.62
C ILE A 164 -10.32 -3.21 12.61
N ASN A 165 -9.97 -3.55 11.38
CA ASN A 165 -10.94 -3.79 10.31
C ASN A 165 -11.84 -5.02 10.56
N ALA A 166 -11.35 -6.06 11.26
CA ALA A 166 -12.14 -7.24 11.59
C ALA A 166 -13.38 -6.90 12.44
N ALA A 167 -13.24 -5.94 13.35
CA ALA A 167 -14.36 -5.47 14.17
C ALA A 167 -15.50 -4.92 13.30
N SER A 168 -15.19 -4.04 12.35
CA SER A 168 -16.20 -3.51 11.42
C SER A 168 -16.80 -4.59 10.50
N ARG A 169 -15.97 -5.52 10.02
CA ARG A 169 -16.42 -6.61 9.13
C ARG A 169 -17.36 -7.59 9.81
N LEU A 170 -17.27 -7.73 11.13
CA LEU A 170 -18.09 -8.64 11.93
C LEU A 170 -19.21 -7.93 12.72
N GLY A 171 -19.45 -6.64 12.44
CA GLY A 171 -20.53 -5.90 13.07
C GLY A 171 -20.21 -5.31 14.44
N GLU A 172 -18.95 -5.24 14.83
CA GLU A 172 -18.51 -4.81 16.16
C GLU A 172 -17.53 -3.61 16.09
N ALA A 173 -17.76 -2.70 15.13
CA ALA A 173 -16.87 -1.55 14.87
C ALA A 173 -16.59 -0.68 16.10
N GLU A 174 -17.59 -0.56 16.99
CA GLU A 174 -17.48 0.23 18.22
C GLU A 174 -16.34 -0.25 19.13
N LYS A 175 -16.04 -1.55 19.15
CA LYS A 175 -14.92 -2.08 19.94
C LYS A 175 -13.57 -1.55 19.48
N ALA A 176 -13.39 -1.41 18.17
CA ALA A 176 -12.17 -0.83 17.61
C ALA A 176 -12.09 0.68 17.91
N LEU A 177 -13.20 1.39 17.82
CA LEU A 177 -13.27 2.80 18.18
C LEU A 177 -12.95 3.00 19.67
N ARG A 178 -13.57 2.23 20.55
CA ARG A 178 -13.31 2.29 22.00
C ARG A 178 -11.85 1.99 22.32
N LEU A 179 -11.24 0.99 21.66
CA LEU A 179 -9.81 0.71 21.83
C LEU A 179 -8.96 1.95 21.54
N LEU A 180 -9.25 2.66 20.44
CA LEU A 180 -8.45 3.83 20.06
C LEU A 180 -8.71 5.06 20.93
N LEU A 181 -9.87 5.14 21.59
CA LEU A 181 -10.27 6.31 22.41
C LEU A 181 -10.03 6.13 23.92
N THR A 182 -9.97 4.88 24.42
CA THR A 182 -9.85 4.67 25.86
C THR A 182 -8.47 5.10 26.40
N GLU A 183 -8.49 5.73 27.57
CA GLU A 183 -7.31 6.06 28.35
C GLU A 183 -7.01 5.00 29.42
N ASP A 184 -7.95 4.09 29.67
CA ASP A 184 -7.80 3.00 30.64
C ASP A 184 -7.02 1.83 30.02
N ALA A 185 -5.84 1.57 30.56
CA ALA A 185 -4.97 0.49 30.10
C ALA A 185 -5.60 -0.91 30.31
N ALA A 186 -6.39 -1.12 31.35
CA ALA A 186 -7.04 -2.41 31.59
C ALA A 186 -8.16 -2.65 30.57
N GLU A 187 -8.98 -1.65 30.27
CA GLU A 187 -9.97 -1.71 29.21
C GLU A 187 -9.31 -1.92 27.85
N ALA A 188 -8.25 -1.15 27.53
CA ALA A 188 -7.51 -1.29 26.28
C ALA A 188 -6.96 -2.71 26.11
N GLN A 189 -6.36 -3.30 27.15
CA GLN A 189 -5.86 -4.68 27.12
C GLN A 189 -6.96 -5.71 26.85
N ALA A 190 -8.14 -5.53 27.45
CA ALA A 190 -9.29 -6.39 27.21
C ALA A 190 -9.78 -6.28 25.75
N LEU A 191 -9.87 -5.05 25.22
CA LEU A 191 -10.28 -4.78 23.84
C LEU A 191 -9.26 -5.32 22.81
N VAL A 192 -7.95 -5.23 23.07
CA VAL A 192 -6.92 -5.90 22.25
C VAL A 192 -7.20 -7.40 22.16
N GLY A 193 -7.49 -8.06 23.28
CA GLY A 193 -7.87 -9.48 23.29
C GLY A 193 -9.13 -9.77 22.45
N GLU A 194 -10.12 -8.89 22.51
CA GLU A 194 -11.33 -9.03 21.68
C GLU A 194 -11.06 -8.85 20.20
N LEU A 195 -10.27 -7.85 19.81
CA LEU A 195 -9.90 -7.64 18.40
C LEU A 195 -9.06 -8.81 17.85
N HIS A 196 -8.22 -9.44 18.66
CA HIS A 196 -7.53 -10.67 18.28
C HIS A 196 -8.51 -11.81 17.96
N ARG A 197 -9.52 -12.02 18.83
CA ARG A 197 -10.58 -13.04 18.61
C ARG A 197 -11.41 -12.74 17.36
N LEU A 198 -11.80 -11.48 17.16
CA LEU A 198 -12.55 -11.07 15.96
C LEU A 198 -11.75 -11.28 14.69
N ASN A 199 -10.45 -10.95 14.70
CA ASN A 199 -9.60 -11.19 13.55
C ASN A 199 -9.41 -12.69 13.26
N ALA A 200 -9.25 -13.53 14.29
CA ALA A 200 -9.19 -14.98 14.12
C ALA A 200 -10.51 -15.53 13.54
N ARG A 201 -11.66 -15.07 14.03
CA ARG A 201 -12.97 -15.45 13.50
C ARG A 201 -13.12 -14.99 12.03
N ARG A 202 -12.72 -13.76 11.71
CA ARG A 202 -12.72 -13.27 10.32
C ARG A 202 -11.89 -14.18 9.42
N GLN A 203 -10.68 -14.58 9.85
CA GLN A 203 -9.80 -15.48 9.08
C GLN A 203 -10.46 -16.85 8.86
N THR A 204 -11.08 -17.42 9.88
CA THR A 204 -11.80 -18.70 9.75
C THR A 204 -12.95 -18.62 8.72
N LEU A 205 -13.73 -17.55 8.75
CA LEU A 205 -14.81 -17.32 7.78
C LEU A 205 -14.27 -17.13 6.36
N GLU A 206 -13.19 -16.37 6.23
CA GLU A 206 -12.50 -16.15 4.95
C GLU A 206 -11.96 -17.46 4.35
N GLU A 207 -11.26 -18.26 5.16
CA GLU A 207 -10.67 -19.53 4.71
C GLU A 207 -11.76 -20.55 4.33
N ALA A 208 -12.85 -20.63 5.09
CA ALA A 208 -13.97 -21.50 4.78
C ALA A 208 -14.63 -21.12 3.45
N MET A 209 -14.90 -19.82 3.25
CA MET A 209 -15.51 -19.32 2.03
C MET A 209 -14.57 -19.48 0.82
N LEU A 210 -13.28 -19.19 0.99
CA LEU A 210 -12.28 -19.36 -0.07
C LEU A 210 -12.15 -20.82 -0.48
N ARG A 211 -12.07 -21.75 0.47
CA ARG A 211 -11.99 -23.19 0.21
C ARG A 211 -13.19 -23.71 -0.58
N LYS A 212 -14.37 -23.14 -0.34
CA LYS A 212 -15.61 -23.47 -1.05
C LYS A 212 -15.62 -22.91 -2.47
N LEU A 213 -15.14 -21.68 -2.67
CA LEU A 213 -15.32 -20.94 -3.91
C LEU A 213 -14.14 -21.03 -4.90
N LEU A 214 -12.91 -21.12 -4.41
CA LEU A 214 -11.73 -21.17 -5.30
C LEU A 214 -11.76 -22.34 -6.30
N PRO A 215 -12.19 -23.57 -5.95
CA PRO A 215 -12.32 -24.66 -6.91
C PRO A 215 -13.37 -24.44 -7.99
N GLN A 216 -14.28 -23.48 -7.80
CA GLN A 216 -15.33 -23.12 -8.77
C GLN A 216 -14.88 -22.00 -9.71
N ALA A 217 -13.75 -21.37 -9.42
CA ALA A 217 -13.19 -20.28 -10.21
C ALA A 217 -12.42 -20.84 -11.40
N ASP A 218 -12.99 -20.70 -12.61
CA ASP A 218 -12.34 -21.10 -13.85
C ASP A 218 -11.32 -20.02 -14.28
N PRO A 219 -10.02 -20.29 -14.26
CA PRO A 219 -9.00 -19.32 -14.67
C PRO A 219 -9.01 -18.98 -16.16
N GLU A 220 -9.70 -19.77 -16.99
CA GLU A 220 -9.87 -19.51 -18.43
C GLU A 220 -11.08 -18.60 -18.71
N ALA A 221 -11.99 -18.43 -17.75
CA ALA A 221 -13.12 -17.52 -17.88
C ALA A 221 -12.65 -16.07 -17.95
N LYS A 222 -13.33 -15.22 -18.71
CA LYS A 222 -13.01 -13.78 -18.81
C LYS A 222 -13.36 -13.00 -17.52
N ALA A 223 -14.31 -13.49 -16.74
CA ALA A 223 -14.66 -13.01 -15.42
C ALA A 223 -15.18 -14.19 -14.59
N ILE A 224 -14.91 -14.16 -13.30
CA ILE A 224 -15.38 -15.16 -12.33
C ILE A 224 -16.58 -14.57 -11.61
N VAL A 225 -17.75 -15.20 -11.79
CA VAL A 225 -19.01 -14.75 -11.18
C VAL A 225 -19.57 -15.87 -10.31
N LEU A 226 -19.56 -15.66 -9.00
CA LEU A 226 -19.86 -16.69 -7.98
C LEU A 226 -20.97 -16.22 -7.04
N LEU A 227 -21.78 -17.18 -6.60
CA LEU A 227 -22.82 -17.00 -5.59
C LEU A 227 -22.55 -17.94 -4.40
N ASP A 228 -22.52 -17.39 -3.21
CA ASP A 228 -22.51 -18.14 -1.95
C ASP A 228 -23.62 -17.66 -1.01
N PRO A 229 -24.84 -18.22 -1.09
CA PRO A 229 -25.97 -17.76 -0.28
C PRO A 229 -25.72 -17.81 1.23
N GLU A 230 -24.83 -18.70 1.68
CA GLU A 230 -24.46 -18.86 3.09
C GLU A 230 -23.22 -18.02 3.46
N GLY A 231 -22.57 -17.41 2.47
CA GLY A 231 -21.35 -16.63 2.64
C GLY A 231 -21.56 -15.40 3.53
N HIS A 232 -20.52 -15.06 4.31
CA HIS A 232 -20.58 -13.90 5.19
C HIS A 232 -20.22 -12.61 4.42
N PRO A 233 -21.12 -11.61 4.29
CA PRO A 233 -20.88 -10.39 3.50
C PRO A 233 -19.62 -9.60 3.92
N GLY A 234 -19.28 -9.62 5.22
CA GLY A 234 -18.13 -8.89 5.74
C GLY A 234 -16.75 -9.39 5.24
N VAL A 235 -16.66 -10.62 4.74
CA VAL A 235 -15.40 -11.21 4.24
C VAL A 235 -15.36 -11.37 2.72
N MET A 236 -16.48 -11.20 2.02
CA MET A 236 -16.55 -11.36 0.56
C MET A 236 -15.47 -10.61 -0.20
N GLY A 237 -15.22 -9.34 0.16
CA GLY A 237 -14.23 -8.51 -0.53
C GLY A 237 -12.81 -9.07 -0.43
N ILE A 238 -12.46 -9.70 0.69
CA ILE A 238 -11.15 -10.34 0.88
C ILE A 238 -11.07 -11.62 0.05
N VAL A 239 -12.13 -12.44 0.09
CA VAL A 239 -12.21 -13.68 -0.69
C VAL A 239 -12.13 -13.39 -2.19
N ALA A 240 -12.87 -12.38 -2.67
CA ALA A 240 -12.82 -11.96 -4.06
C ALA A 240 -11.41 -11.50 -4.48
N SER A 241 -10.70 -10.75 -3.63
CA SER A 241 -9.30 -10.37 -3.90
C SER A 241 -8.39 -11.59 -3.99
N ARG A 242 -8.51 -12.55 -3.08
CA ARG A 242 -7.69 -13.78 -3.11
C ARG A 242 -7.97 -14.67 -4.32
N ILE A 243 -9.22 -14.74 -4.77
CA ILE A 243 -9.57 -15.46 -6.01
C ILE A 243 -8.98 -14.71 -7.22
N LEU A 244 -9.07 -13.38 -7.27
CA LEU A 244 -8.46 -12.56 -8.32
C LEU A 244 -6.94 -12.77 -8.36
N GLU A 245 -6.25 -12.74 -7.23
CA GLU A 245 -4.81 -12.99 -7.14
C GLU A 245 -4.42 -14.38 -7.67
N ALA A 246 -5.24 -15.41 -7.35
CA ALA A 246 -4.99 -16.78 -7.77
C ALA A 246 -5.27 -17.02 -9.28
N THR A 247 -6.23 -16.29 -9.86
CA THR A 247 -6.72 -16.54 -11.22
C THR A 247 -6.35 -15.45 -12.22
N LEU A 248 -5.99 -14.25 -11.74
CA LEU A 248 -5.80 -13.03 -12.53
C LEU A 248 -7.05 -12.69 -13.38
N ARG A 249 -8.24 -12.94 -12.84
CA ARG A 249 -9.53 -12.64 -13.46
C ARG A 249 -10.37 -11.72 -12.58
N PRO A 250 -11.14 -10.80 -13.15
CA PRO A 250 -12.14 -10.05 -12.39
C PRO A 250 -13.10 -10.98 -11.66
N VAL A 251 -13.39 -10.70 -10.41
CA VAL A 251 -14.23 -11.53 -9.54
C VAL A 251 -15.45 -10.75 -9.08
N PHE A 252 -16.61 -11.31 -9.35
CA PHE A 252 -17.92 -10.84 -8.91
C PHE A 252 -18.48 -11.87 -7.94
N LEU A 253 -18.60 -11.52 -6.68
CA LEU A 253 -19.04 -12.45 -5.63
C LEU A 253 -20.29 -11.92 -4.95
N VAL A 254 -21.33 -12.74 -4.89
CA VAL A 254 -22.62 -12.43 -4.28
C VAL A 254 -22.85 -13.33 -3.06
N ALA A 255 -23.31 -12.75 -1.97
CA ALA A 255 -23.75 -13.46 -0.76
C ALA A 255 -24.84 -12.66 -0.06
N GLN A 256 -25.95 -13.32 0.30
CA GLN A 256 -27.07 -12.74 1.04
C GLN A 256 -27.58 -11.43 0.39
N GLY A 257 -27.76 -11.42 -0.93
CA GLY A 257 -28.23 -10.26 -1.69
C GLY A 257 -27.24 -9.10 -1.80
N LYS A 258 -26.05 -9.21 -1.21
CA LYS A 258 -24.96 -8.24 -1.32
C LYS A 258 -23.90 -8.76 -2.26
N GLY A 259 -23.30 -7.87 -3.05
CA GLY A 259 -22.24 -8.21 -3.98
C GLY A 259 -20.99 -7.37 -3.81
N THR A 260 -19.86 -7.96 -4.16
CA THR A 260 -18.56 -7.26 -4.25
C THR A 260 -17.89 -7.60 -5.57
N VAL A 261 -17.17 -6.63 -6.11
CA VAL A 261 -16.32 -6.82 -7.28
C VAL A 261 -14.88 -6.51 -6.90
N ARG A 262 -13.97 -7.33 -7.39
CA ARG A 262 -12.56 -7.01 -7.49
C ARG A 262 -12.13 -7.20 -8.94
N SER A 263 -11.48 -6.21 -9.49
CA SER A 263 -11.16 -6.17 -10.92
C SER A 263 -9.75 -5.66 -11.16
N LEU A 264 -9.27 -5.92 -12.36
CA LEU A 264 -7.99 -5.44 -12.88
C LEU A 264 -8.18 -5.02 -14.33
N ALA A 265 -7.30 -4.15 -14.81
CA ALA A 265 -7.33 -3.70 -16.19
C ALA A 265 -7.26 -4.89 -17.18
N PRO A 266 -8.00 -4.85 -18.29
CA PRO A 266 -8.72 -3.69 -18.81
C PRO A 266 -10.19 -3.57 -18.35
N ILE A 267 -10.68 -4.44 -17.47
CA ILE A 267 -12.10 -4.48 -17.05
C ILE A 267 -12.30 -3.57 -15.82
N SER A 268 -13.16 -2.57 -15.95
CA SER A 268 -13.58 -1.72 -14.84
C SER A 268 -14.73 -2.35 -14.07
N ALA A 269 -14.58 -2.49 -12.74
CA ALA A 269 -15.61 -3.04 -11.87
C ALA A 269 -16.92 -2.25 -11.95
N VAL A 270 -16.86 -0.92 -11.85
CA VAL A 270 -18.05 -0.08 -11.88
C VAL A 270 -18.74 -0.06 -13.24
N GLU A 271 -17.99 -0.08 -14.36
CA GLU A 271 -18.58 -0.14 -15.69
C GLU A 271 -19.21 -1.51 -15.98
N ALA A 272 -18.62 -2.59 -15.47
CA ALA A 272 -19.21 -3.90 -15.56
C ALA A 272 -20.56 -3.96 -14.81
N LEU A 273 -20.65 -3.36 -13.62
CA LEU A 273 -21.92 -3.26 -12.89
C LEU A 273 -22.93 -2.38 -13.62
N ARG A 274 -22.49 -1.27 -14.22
CA ARG A 274 -23.35 -0.40 -15.04
C ARG A 274 -23.96 -1.15 -16.20
N SER A 275 -23.24 -2.09 -16.82
CA SER A 275 -23.78 -2.91 -17.92
C SER A 275 -24.94 -3.83 -17.50
N ALA A 276 -25.14 -4.02 -16.19
CA ALA A 276 -26.18 -4.85 -15.59
C ALA A 276 -27.07 -4.06 -14.60
N GLU A 277 -27.11 -2.74 -14.69
CA GLU A 277 -27.77 -1.87 -13.70
C GLU A 277 -29.26 -2.18 -13.52
N ASP A 278 -29.93 -2.62 -14.57
CA ASP A 278 -31.33 -3.05 -14.56
C ASP A 278 -31.60 -4.30 -13.68
N LEU A 279 -30.55 -5.04 -13.32
CA LEU A 279 -30.61 -6.22 -12.47
C LEU A 279 -30.18 -5.93 -11.01
N LEU A 280 -29.79 -4.69 -10.73
CA LEU A 280 -29.22 -4.30 -9.44
C LEU A 280 -30.16 -3.36 -8.69
N LEU A 281 -30.23 -3.54 -7.37
CA LEU A 281 -30.95 -2.62 -6.48
C LEU A 281 -30.16 -1.33 -6.26
N ARG A 282 -28.84 -1.45 -6.16
CA ARG A 282 -27.87 -0.34 -6.03
C ARG A 282 -26.46 -0.84 -6.36
N TYR A 283 -25.61 0.05 -6.82
CA TYR A 283 -24.19 -0.24 -7.04
C TYR A 283 -23.34 1.02 -6.94
N GLY A 284 -22.04 0.84 -6.71
CA GLY A 284 -21.06 1.94 -6.68
C GLY A 284 -19.66 1.44 -6.42
N GLY A 285 -18.69 2.28 -6.71
CA GLY A 285 -17.27 1.97 -6.49
C GLY A 285 -16.36 2.59 -7.53
N HIS A 286 -15.20 1.99 -7.70
CA HIS A 286 -14.12 2.41 -8.58
C HIS A 286 -13.84 1.38 -9.69
N LYS A 287 -12.77 1.61 -10.46
CA LYS A 287 -12.38 0.68 -11.53
C LYS A 287 -11.93 -0.67 -11.00
N GLU A 288 -11.21 -0.66 -9.88
CA GLU A 288 -10.57 -1.84 -9.28
C GLU A 288 -11.48 -2.59 -8.30
N ALA A 289 -12.41 -1.87 -7.65
CA ALA A 289 -13.28 -2.43 -6.63
C ALA A 289 -14.63 -1.74 -6.59
N ALA A 290 -15.70 -2.53 -6.48
CA ALA A 290 -17.05 -2.01 -6.39
C ALA A 290 -17.92 -2.89 -5.46
N GLY A 291 -19.02 -2.30 -4.99
CA GLY A 291 -20.06 -3.00 -4.23
C GLY A 291 -21.41 -2.86 -4.90
N PHE A 292 -22.29 -3.83 -4.70
CA PHE A 292 -23.65 -3.79 -5.23
C PHE A 292 -24.62 -4.57 -4.35
N ALA A 293 -25.92 -4.42 -4.60
CA ALA A 293 -26.95 -5.24 -4.01
C ALA A 293 -27.90 -5.70 -5.11
N MET A 294 -28.41 -6.92 -4.99
CA MET A 294 -29.30 -7.52 -5.98
C MET A 294 -30.24 -8.55 -5.34
N ASP A 295 -31.32 -8.89 -6.03
CA ASP A 295 -32.09 -10.08 -5.74
C ASP A 295 -31.33 -11.31 -6.26
N GLU A 296 -31.04 -12.28 -5.38
CA GLU A 296 -30.33 -13.51 -5.76
C GLU A 296 -31.05 -14.33 -6.82
N ALA A 297 -32.37 -14.20 -6.93
CA ALA A 297 -33.15 -14.84 -8.01
C ALA A 297 -32.71 -14.37 -9.41
N LEU A 298 -32.15 -13.16 -9.53
CA LEU A 298 -31.65 -12.61 -10.77
C LEU A 298 -30.17 -12.98 -11.06
N PHE A 299 -29.52 -13.73 -10.15
CA PHE A 299 -28.10 -14.08 -10.29
C PHE A 299 -27.76 -14.75 -11.64
N PRO A 300 -28.53 -15.69 -12.21
CA PRO A 300 -28.20 -16.27 -13.50
C PRO A 300 -28.17 -15.23 -14.63
N ALA A 301 -29.10 -14.28 -14.64
CA ALA A 301 -29.15 -13.19 -15.62
C ALA A 301 -28.00 -12.21 -15.43
N PHE A 302 -27.66 -11.88 -14.19
CA PHE A 302 -26.53 -11.04 -13.83
C PHE A 302 -25.21 -11.68 -14.29
N LYS A 303 -25.01 -12.97 -14.00
CA LYS A 303 -23.82 -13.72 -14.43
C LYS A 303 -23.66 -13.66 -15.95
N ALA A 304 -24.68 -14.01 -16.69
CA ALA A 304 -24.64 -13.96 -18.16
C ALA A 304 -24.31 -12.55 -18.70
N ARG A 305 -24.85 -11.50 -18.07
CA ARG A 305 -24.61 -10.10 -18.48
C ARG A 305 -23.15 -9.69 -18.23
N VAL A 306 -22.60 -10.02 -17.07
CA VAL A 306 -21.20 -9.71 -16.70
C VAL A 306 -20.22 -10.50 -17.58
N GLU A 307 -20.48 -11.77 -17.82
CA GLU A 307 -19.66 -12.59 -18.72
C GLU A 307 -19.65 -12.06 -20.15
N ALA A 308 -20.82 -11.67 -20.67
CA ALA A 308 -20.93 -11.03 -22.00
C ALA A 308 -20.21 -9.67 -22.05
N TYR A 309 -20.23 -8.90 -20.96
CA TYR A 309 -19.46 -7.66 -20.86
C TYR A 309 -17.96 -7.95 -20.89
N ALA A 310 -17.49 -8.88 -20.07
CA ALA A 310 -16.07 -9.22 -19.95
C ALA A 310 -15.49 -9.82 -21.25
N ALA A 311 -16.29 -10.57 -22.00
CA ALA A 311 -15.89 -11.18 -23.28
C ALA A 311 -15.43 -10.15 -24.34
N ARG A 312 -15.78 -8.88 -24.19
CA ARG A 312 -15.38 -7.80 -25.11
C ARG A 312 -13.95 -7.32 -24.92
N PHE A 313 -13.30 -7.72 -23.83
CA PHE A 313 -11.97 -7.27 -23.47
C PHE A 313 -10.90 -8.34 -23.73
N PRO A 314 -9.67 -7.95 -24.04
CA PRO A 314 -8.54 -8.87 -24.06
C PRO A 314 -8.29 -9.44 -22.66
N ASP A 315 -7.51 -10.52 -22.59
CA ASP A 315 -7.05 -11.04 -21.30
C ASP A 315 -6.22 -9.99 -20.56
N PRO A 316 -6.32 -9.94 -19.24
CA PRO A 316 -5.46 -9.09 -18.43
C PRO A 316 -3.98 -9.39 -18.71
N VAL A 317 -3.21 -8.33 -18.92
CA VAL A 317 -1.77 -8.45 -19.04
C VAL A 317 -1.22 -8.66 -17.62
N ARG A 318 -0.49 -9.74 -17.40
CA ARG A 318 0.26 -9.92 -16.15
C ARG A 318 1.23 -8.77 -16.01
N GLU A 319 1.14 -8.05 -14.90
CA GLU A 319 2.18 -7.10 -14.55
C GLU A 319 3.49 -7.86 -14.39
N VAL A 320 4.49 -7.42 -15.12
CA VAL A 320 5.81 -8.02 -15.06
C VAL A 320 6.57 -7.28 -13.96
N ALA A 321 6.83 -7.95 -12.85
CA ALA A 321 7.68 -7.40 -11.80
C ALA A 321 9.10 -7.23 -12.31
N LEU A 322 9.70 -6.07 -12.04
CA LEU A 322 11.09 -5.80 -12.33
C LEU A 322 11.92 -6.22 -11.10
N LEU A 323 13.00 -6.97 -11.30
CA LEU A 323 13.86 -7.48 -10.23
C LEU A 323 15.28 -6.95 -10.38
N ASP A 324 15.91 -6.60 -9.26
CA ASP A 324 17.35 -6.35 -9.22
C ASP A 324 18.12 -7.65 -8.98
N LEU A 325 19.32 -7.77 -9.53
CA LEU A 325 20.18 -8.89 -9.16
C LEU A 325 20.63 -8.76 -7.70
N LEU A 326 20.53 -9.83 -6.92
CA LEU A 326 21.04 -9.80 -5.55
C LEU A 326 22.57 -9.64 -5.57
N PRO A 327 23.12 -8.68 -4.80
CA PRO A 327 24.56 -8.53 -4.66
C PRO A 327 25.23 -9.72 -3.98
N GLU A 328 26.55 -9.78 -4.07
CA GLU A 328 27.33 -10.81 -3.37
C GLU A 328 27.07 -10.78 -1.85
N PRO A 329 27.14 -11.95 -1.16
CA PRO A 329 26.81 -12.06 0.26
C PRO A 329 27.53 -11.06 1.16
N GLY A 330 28.78 -10.71 0.87
CA GLY A 330 29.57 -9.76 1.64
C GLY A 330 29.04 -8.32 1.60
N LEU A 331 28.25 -7.95 0.60
CA LEU A 331 27.66 -6.62 0.43
C LEU A 331 26.25 -6.51 1.05
N LEU A 332 25.60 -7.63 1.35
CA LEU A 332 24.22 -7.63 1.84
C LEU A 332 23.99 -6.78 3.10
N PRO A 333 24.90 -6.76 4.12
CA PRO A 333 24.70 -5.93 5.28
C PRO A 333 24.61 -4.43 4.97
N GLN A 334 25.40 -3.97 4.02
CA GLN A 334 25.38 -2.58 3.61
C GLN A 334 24.14 -2.27 2.77
N VAL A 335 23.84 -3.10 1.79
CA VAL A 335 22.66 -2.93 0.94
C VAL A 335 21.39 -2.94 1.78
N PHE A 336 21.26 -3.86 2.75
CA PHE A 336 20.11 -3.92 3.65
C PHE A 336 19.92 -2.60 4.44
N ARG A 337 20.98 -2.06 5.00
CA ARG A 337 20.91 -0.75 5.69
C ARG A 337 20.51 0.39 4.77
N GLU A 338 20.98 0.38 3.54
CA GLU A 338 20.61 1.39 2.55
C GLU A 338 19.17 1.22 2.06
N LEU A 339 18.65 -0.02 2.01
CA LEU A 339 17.24 -0.31 1.75
C LEU A 339 16.30 0.32 2.79
N ALA A 340 16.70 0.42 4.02
CA ALA A 340 15.92 1.08 5.07
C ALA A 340 15.63 2.56 4.79
N LEU A 341 16.47 3.24 3.99
CA LEU A 341 16.24 4.64 3.61
C LEU A 341 15.01 4.84 2.73
N LEU A 342 14.59 3.79 2.01
CA LEU A 342 13.42 3.86 1.13
C LEU A 342 12.12 3.52 1.85
N GLU A 343 12.20 3.02 3.06
CA GLU A 343 11.01 2.84 3.89
C GLU A 343 10.32 4.20 4.15
N PRO A 344 9.01 4.22 4.33
CA PRO A 344 8.10 3.08 4.38
C PRO A 344 7.74 2.53 2.99
N TYR A 345 7.78 1.22 2.85
CA TYR A 345 7.29 0.53 1.66
C TYR A 345 5.78 0.36 1.70
N GLY A 346 5.14 0.39 0.53
CA GLY A 346 3.71 0.25 0.37
C GLY A 346 3.26 0.66 -1.03
N GLU A 347 2.01 1.04 -1.17
CA GLU A 347 1.46 1.49 -2.46
C GLU A 347 2.27 2.66 -3.02
N GLY A 348 2.60 2.60 -4.31
CA GLY A 348 3.41 3.62 -4.99
C GLY A 348 4.89 3.67 -4.59
N ASN A 349 5.32 2.87 -3.59
CA ASN A 349 6.70 2.72 -3.17
C ASN A 349 6.97 1.25 -2.78
N PRO A 350 6.98 0.33 -3.74
CA PRO A 350 7.14 -1.10 -3.47
C PRO A 350 8.52 -1.43 -2.89
N GLU A 351 8.56 -2.46 -2.04
CA GLU A 351 9.81 -3.01 -1.57
C GLU A 351 10.59 -3.65 -2.73
N PRO A 352 11.89 -3.38 -2.87
CA PRO A 352 12.70 -3.97 -3.95
C PRO A 352 12.74 -5.49 -3.90
N LEU A 353 12.42 -6.11 -5.03
CA LEU A 353 12.56 -7.55 -5.24
C LEU A 353 13.90 -7.87 -5.88
N PHE A 354 14.55 -8.90 -5.39
CA PHE A 354 15.83 -9.36 -5.90
C PHE A 354 15.73 -10.69 -6.64
N LEU A 355 16.47 -10.81 -7.73
CA LEU A 355 16.63 -12.04 -8.49
C LEU A 355 17.89 -12.77 -8.04
N LEU A 356 17.73 -14.03 -7.69
CA LEU A 356 18.81 -15.01 -7.51
C LEU A 356 18.57 -16.16 -8.48
N PHE A 357 19.63 -16.73 -8.99
CA PHE A 357 19.54 -17.92 -9.83
C PHE A 357 20.77 -18.82 -9.66
N GLY A 358 20.57 -20.12 -9.81
CA GLY A 358 21.61 -21.12 -9.73
C GLY A 358 21.09 -22.49 -9.28
N ALA A 359 22.02 -23.40 -9.03
CA ALA A 359 21.71 -24.70 -8.46
C ALA A 359 21.42 -24.57 -6.96
N PRO A 360 20.28 -25.07 -6.47
CA PRO A 360 19.96 -25.03 -5.04
C PRO A 360 20.82 -26.01 -4.26
N GLU A 361 21.37 -25.57 -3.14
CA GLU A 361 22.19 -26.31 -2.21
C GLU A 361 21.50 -26.46 -0.86
N GLU A 362 21.84 -27.48 -0.07
CA GLU A 362 21.36 -27.66 1.30
C GLU A 362 19.84 -27.56 1.47
N ALA A 363 19.10 -28.07 0.48
CA ALA A 363 17.63 -27.96 0.52
C ALA A 363 17.04 -28.79 1.68
N ARG A 364 16.16 -28.15 2.47
CA ARG A 364 15.50 -28.79 3.60
C ARG A 364 14.09 -28.25 3.81
N ARG A 365 13.20 -29.11 4.30
CA ARG A 365 11.85 -28.73 4.70
C ARG A 365 11.84 -28.26 6.15
N LEU A 366 11.05 -27.22 6.43
CA LEU A 366 10.89 -26.63 7.74
C LEU A 366 9.40 -26.66 8.17
N GLY A 367 9.14 -26.56 9.48
CA GLY A 367 7.79 -26.45 10.03
C GLY A 367 6.90 -27.63 9.63
N GLU A 368 7.30 -28.86 9.97
CA GLU A 368 6.58 -30.09 9.63
C GLU A 368 6.37 -30.30 8.11
N GLY A 369 7.33 -29.84 7.32
CA GLY A 369 7.27 -29.96 5.87
C GLY A 369 6.53 -28.84 5.12
N ARG A 370 5.97 -27.88 5.82
CA ARG A 370 5.16 -26.81 5.21
C ARG A 370 5.96 -25.76 4.45
N HIS A 371 7.23 -25.58 4.77
CA HIS A 371 8.09 -24.54 4.21
C HIS A 371 9.35 -25.16 3.62
N LEU A 372 9.99 -24.48 2.69
CA LEU A 372 11.23 -24.91 2.06
C LEU A 372 12.34 -23.90 2.36
N ALA A 373 13.53 -24.39 2.68
CA ALA A 373 14.74 -23.57 2.78
C ALA A 373 15.86 -24.23 1.98
N PHE A 374 16.67 -23.43 1.33
CA PHE A 374 17.86 -23.87 0.58
C PHE A 374 18.87 -22.72 0.48
N ARG A 375 20.03 -22.97 -0.12
CA ARG A 375 21.00 -21.92 -0.41
C ARG A 375 21.15 -21.73 -1.92
N LEU A 376 21.36 -20.49 -2.31
CA LEU A 376 21.79 -20.10 -3.66
C LEU A 376 23.00 -19.18 -3.54
N LYS A 377 24.12 -19.58 -4.13
CA LYS A 377 25.37 -18.77 -4.10
C LYS A 377 25.73 -18.29 -2.68
N GLY A 378 25.59 -19.16 -1.69
CA GLY A 378 25.88 -18.85 -0.29
C GLY A 378 24.79 -18.09 0.46
N VAL A 379 23.75 -17.59 -0.20
CA VAL A 379 22.62 -16.90 0.44
C VAL A 379 21.52 -17.89 0.79
N ARG A 380 21.01 -17.83 2.01
CA ARG A 380 19.85 -18.62 2.43
C ARG A 380 18.58 -18.09 1.79
N VAL A 381 17.79 -18.98 1.22
CA VAL A 381 16.47 -18.69 0.67
C VAL A 381 15.41 -19.39 1.51
N LEU A 382 14.35 -18.66 1.87
CA LEU A 382 13.16 -19.18 2.57
C LEU A 382 11.94 -19.07 1.67
N ALA A 383 11.31 -20.18 1.39
CA ALA A 383 10.07 -20.26 0.62
C ALA A 383 8.92 -20.71 1.54
N TRP A 384 8.15 -19.76 2.00
CA TRP A 384 7.04 -19.97 2.92
C TRP A 384 5.87 -20.69 2.22
N LYS A 385 5.30 -21.70 2.90
CA LYS A 385 4.17 -22.51 2.40
C LYS A 385 4.44 -23.26 1.08
N GLN A 386 5.70 -23.46 0.72
CA GLN A 386 6.13 -24.15 -0.49
C GLN A 386 6.90 -25.46 -0.19
N GLY A 387 6.60 -26.10 0.92
CA GLY A 387 7.27 -27.31 1.34
C GLY A 387 7.12 -28.50 0.39
N ASP A 388 6.04 -28.53 -0.38
CA ASP A 388 5.76 -29.60 -1.36
C ASP A 388 6.45 -29.39 -2.72
N LEU A 389 7.07 -28.21 -2.92
CA LEU A 389 7.75 -27.89 -4.17
C LEU A 389 9.00 -28.77 -4.34
N ALA A 390 9.09 -29.43 -5.48
CA ALA A 390 10.32 -30.11 -5.93
C ALA A 390 11.22 -29.09 -6.63
N LEU A 391 12.38 -28.81 -6.05
CA LEU A 391 13.32 -27.87 -6.65
C LEU A 391 13.90 -28.47 -7.94
N PRO A 392 13.94 -27.70 -9.04
CA PRO A 392 14.63 -28.07 -10.25
C PRO A 392 16.17 -28.04 -10.04
N PRO A 393 16.98 -28.64 -10.94
CA PRO A 393 18.43 -28.57 -10.86
C PRO A 393 19.01 -27.18 -10.86
N GLU A 394 18.35 -26.24 -11.53
CA GLU A 394 18.58 -24.82 -11.47
C GLU A 394 17.26 -24.10 -11.20
N VAL A 395 17.30 -23.05 -10.38
CA VAL A 395 16.13 -22.28 -9.98
C VAL A 395 16.40 -20.79 -10.11
N GLU A 396 15.40 -20.05 -10.55
CA GLU A 396 15.30 -18.59 -10.40
C GLU A 396 14.38 -18.27 -9.22
N VAL A 397 14.82 -17.37 -8.38
CA VAL A 397 14.08 -16.90 -7.18
C VAL A 397 13.91 -15.41 -7.27
N ALA A 398 12.67 -14.97 -7.23
CA ALA A 398 12.32 -13.59 -6.93
C ALA A 398 12.03 -13.47 -5.43
N GLY A 399 12.69 -12.57 -4.73
CA GLY A 399 12.50 -12.49 -3.28
C GLY A 399 12.92 -11.17 -2.65
N LEU A 400 12.50 -10.99 -1.41
CA LEU A 400 12.79 -9.84 -0.57
C LEU A 400 14.03 -10.12 0.29
N LEU A 401 14.94 -9.17 0.38
CA LEU A 401 16.08 -9.27 1.28
C LEU A 401 15.63 -9.00 2.72
N SER A 402 15.90 -9.92 3.62
CA SER A 402 15.54 -9.81 5.02
C SER A 402 16.73 -10.09 5.94
N GLU A 403 16.68 -9.51 7.11
CA GLU A 403 17.63 -9.73 8.19
C GLU A 403 17.04 -10.76 9.16
N ASN A 404 17.83 -11.74 9.55
CA ASN A 404 17.48 -12.74 10.55
C ASN A 404 18.50 -12.72 11.69
N ALA A 405 18.03 -12.43 12.89
CA ALA A 405 18.83 -12.45 14.10
C ALA A 405 18.56 -13.75 14.88
N TRP A 406 19.56 -14.62 14.96
CA TRP A 406 19.47 -15.86 15.72
C TRP A 406 20.69 -16.02 16.64
N ASN A 407 20.44 -16.20 17.94
CA ASN A 407 21.50 -16.35 18.95
C ASN A 407 22.59 -15.26 18.92
N GLY A 408 22.21 -14.00 18.64
CA GLY A 408 23.14 -12.88 18.55
C GLY A 408 23.92 -12.80 17.23
N HIS A 409 23.70 -13.71 16.30
CA HIS A 409 24.27 -13.66 14.96
C HIS A 409 23.27 -13.06 13.98
N LEU A 410 23.69 -12.04 13.26
CA LEU A 410 22.95 -11.45 12.15
C LEU A 410 23.27 -12.20 10.86
N ALA A 411 22.24 -12.69 10.18
CA ALA A 411 22.34 -13.28 8.87
C ALA A 411 21.36 -12.58 7.92
N TYR A 412 21.76 -12.45 6.67
CA TYR A 412 20.90 -11.92 5.61
C TYR A 412 20.39 -13.08 4.76
N GLU A 413 19.11 -13.08 4.51
CA GLU A 413 18.44 -14.14 3.76
C GLU A 413 17.42 -13.55 2.78
N VAL A 414 17.02 -14.35 1.81
CA VAL A 414 15.99 -13.95 0.85
C VAL A 414 14.71 -14.71 1.13
N GLN A 415 13.63 -13.99 1.36
CA GLN A 415 12.30 -14.55 1.44
C GLN A 415 11.73 -14.65 0.02
N ALA A 416 11.59 -15.85 -0.49
CA ALA A 416 11.10 -16.10 -1.83
C ALA A 416 9.63 -15.67 -1.96
N VAL A 417 9.37 -14.82 -2.93
CA VAL A 417 8.02 -14.44 -3.37
C VAL A 417 7.57 -15.36 -4.50
N ASP A 418 8.51 -15.68 -5.40
CA ASP A 418 8.26 -16.61 -6.50
C ASP A 418 9.52 -17.44 -6.83
N LEU A 419 9.29 -18.64 -7.34
CA LEU A 419 10.31 -19.64 -7.68
C LEU A 419 9.94 -20.29 -9.01
N ARG A 420 10.90 -20.40 -9.93
CA ARG A 420 10.68 -21.08 -11.21
C ARG A 420 11.94 -21.74 -11.76
N LYS A 421 11.77 -22.60 -12.78
CA LYS A 421 12.89 -23.00 -13.63
C LYS A 421 13.40 -21.81 -14.41
N PRO A 422 14.72 -21.66 -14.61
CA PRO A 422 15.24 -20.71 -15.58
C PRO A 422 14.66 -21.03 -16.96
N GLU A 423 13.92 -20.08 -17.50
CA GLU A 423 13.44 -20.17 -18.87
C GLU A 423 14.41 -19.46 -19.80
N ALA A 424 14.60 -19.98 -21.01
CA ALA A 424 15.29 -19.24 -22.04
C ALA A 424 14.61 -17.89 -22.25
N LEU A 425 15.39 -16.84 -22.35
CA LEU A 425 15.11 -15.41 -22.17
C LEU A 425 13.97 -14.76 -23.01
N GLU A 426 13.13 -15.52 -23.67
CA GLU A 426 11.97 -15.03 -24.39
C GLU A 426 10.74 -15.02 -23.46
N GLY A 427 10.55 -13.96 -22.72
CA GLY A 427 9.41 -13.76 -21.84
C GLY A 427 9.70 -13.87 -20.33
N GLY A 428 10.94 -13.70 -19.95
CA GLY A 428 11.35 -13.75 -18.56
C GLY A 428 10.78 -12.66 -17.66
N ILE A 429 10.83 -12.87 -16.34
CA ILE A 429 10.50 -11.88 -15.32
C ILE A 429 11.29 -10.61 -15.64
N ALA A 430 10.59 -9.54 -15.94
CA ALA A 430 11.19 -8.24 -16.06
C ALA A 430 11.33 -7.65 -14.65
N PRO A 431 12.48 -7.35 -14.22
CA PRO A 431 12.81 -6.95 -12.88
C PRO A 431 12.38 -5.53 -12.57
N PHE A 432 12.10 -5.20 -11.34
CA PHE A 432 11.56 -3.96 -10.94
C PHE A 432 12.51 -2.88 -10.60
N ALA A 433 12.14 -1.82 -11.16
CA ALA A 433 12.75 -0.59 -10.85
C ALA A 433 12.44 -0.23 -9.40
N TYR A 434 13.39 -0.38 -8.60
CA TYR A 434 13.73 0.37 -7.47
C TYR A 434 13.16 1.80 -7.50
N PRO A 435 12.82 2.43 -6.39
CA PRO A 435 12.14 3.72 -6.42
C PRO A 435 12.91 4.77 -7.20
N LEU A 436 12.81 4.66 -8.49
CA LEU A 436 13.20 5.70 -9.45
C LEU A 436 12.80 7.12 -8.97
N PRO A 437 11.62 7.32 -8.32
CA PRO A 437 11.28 8.63 -7.80
C PRO A 437 12.29 9.24 -6.83
N LEU A 438 12.83 8.46 -5.89
CA LEU A 438 13.83 9.00 -4.97
C LEU A 438 15.14 9.35 -5.69
N LEU A 439 15.59 8.49 -6.58
CA LEU A 439 16.79 8.74 -7.35
C LEU A 439 16.65 9.92 -8.30
N GLU A 440 15.50 10.01 -8.96
CA GLU A 440 15.18 11.16 -9.80
C GLU A 440 15.07 12.45 -8.99
N ALA A 441 14.45 12.42 -7.82
CA ALA A 441 14.35 13.57 -6.94
C ALA A 441 15.73 14.01 -6.44
N LEU A 442 16.61 13.07 -6.07
CA LEU A 442 18.00 13.38 -5.71
C LEU A 442 18.78 13.97 -6.86
N ALA A 443 18.65 13.38 -8.06
CA ALA A 443 19.30 13.91 -9.26
C ALA A 443 18.79 15.32 -9.59
N ARG A 444 17.48 15.54 -9.59
CA ARG A 444 16.87 16.86 -9.83
C ARG A 444 17.23 17.88 -8.76
N ALA A 445 17.22 17.46 -7.48
CA ALA A 445 17.62 18.34 -6.38
C ALA A 445 19.05 18.88 -6.55
N ARG A 446 19.98 18.06 -7.05
CA ARG A 446 21.34 18.51 -7.37
C ARG A 446 21.43 19.33 -8.64
N LEU A 447 20.59 19.05 -9.63
CA LEU A 447 20.58 19.80 -10.89
C LEU A 447 19.92 21.19 -10.78
N GLY A 448 19.41 21.57 -9.62
CA GLY A 448 18.86 22.89 -9.36
C GLY A 448 17.50 22.96 -8.73
N GLU A 449 16.77 21.83 -8.61
CA GLU A 449 15.46 21.80 -7.90
C GLU A 449 15.61 21.89 -6.38
N GLY A 450 16.83 21.69 -5.87
CA GLY A 450 17.18 21.89 -4.48
C GLY A 450 16.55 20.92 -3.49
N VAL A 451 16.90 21.11 -2.22
CA VAL A 451 16.46 20.27 -1.10
C VAL A 451 15.98 21.15 0.05
N TYR A 452 14.90 20.70 0.70
CA TYR A 452 14.45 21.26 1.96
C TYR A 452 15.03 20.45 3.11
N VAL A 453 15.56 21.13 4.13
CA VAL A 453 16.04 20.53 5.37
C VAL A 453 15.40 21.27 6.55
N PRO A 454 14.67 20.59 7.46
CA PRO A 454 14.15 21.19 8.68
C PRO A 454 15.28 21.75 9.57
N GLU A 455 14.99 22.81 10.32
CA GLU A 455 15.95 23.44 11.22
C GLU A 455 16.44 22.52 12.34
N ASP A 456 15.63 21.57 12.74
CA ASP A 456 15.92 20.57 13.77
C ASP A 456 16.69 19.33 13.25
N ASN A 457 17.10 19.35 11.96
CA ASN A 457 17.88 18.27 11.35
C ASN A 457 19.29 18.73 10.95
N PRO A 458 20.22 18.92 11.93
CA PRO A 458 21.58 19.37 11.66
C PRO A 458 22.39 18.37 10.83
N GLU A 459 22.15 17.06 10.97
CA GLU A 459 22.80 16.03 10.15
C GLU A 459 22.38 16.14 8.67
N GLY A 460 21.09 16.35 8.42
CA GLY A 460 20.56 16.58 7.08
C GLY A 460 21.12 17.84 6.44
N LEU A 461 21.32 18.90 7.23
CA LEU A 461 21.90 20.14 6.77
C LEU A 461 23.40 19.98 6.41
N ASP A 462 24.17 19.28 7.24
CA ASP A 462 25.57 18.97 6.95
C ASP A 462 25.71 18.09 5.70
N TYR A 463 24.84 17.08 5.58
CA TYR A 463 24.78 16.25 4.38
C TYR A 463 24.46 17.07 3.13
N ALA A 464 23.41 17.88 3.18
CA ALA A 464 22.98 18.68 2.02
C ALA A 464 24.09 19.65 1.56
N ARG A 465 24.80 20.29 2.51
CA ARG A 465 25.94 21.18 2.22
C ARG A 465 27.12 20.43 1.59
N LYS A 466 27.55 19.31 2.19
CA LYS A 466 28.65 18.49 1.67
C LYS A 466 28.33 17.89 0.31
N ALA A 467 27.09 17.54 0.09
CA ALA A 467 26.62 17.03 -1.19
C ALA A 467 26.39 18.11 -2.26
N GLY A 468 26.54 19.40 -1.91
CA GLY A 468 26.36 20.51 -2.85
C GLY A 468 24.92 20.75 -3.28
N PHE A 469 23.95 20.42 -2.44
CA PHE A 469 22.55 20.73 -2.69
C PHE A 469 22.26 22.22 -2.47
N ARG A 470 21.41 22.78 -3.31
CA ARG A 470 20.81 24.08 -3.08
C ARG A 470 19.70 23.92 -2.03
N LEU A 471 19.78 24.66 -0.92
CA LEU A 471 18.74 24.67 0.10
C LEU A 471 17.58 25.55 -0.37
N LEU A 472 16.37 25.02 -0.28
CA LEU A 472 15.13 25.68 -0.70
C LEU A 472 14.05 25.52 0.34
N PRO A 473 13.06 26.42 0.40
CA PRO A 473 11.87 26.22 1.21
C PRO A 473 11.08 24.99 0.71
N PRO A 474 10.24 24.39 1.57
CA PRO A 474 9.58 23.12 1.23
C PRO A 474 8.67 23.21 -0.01
N GLU A 475 8.13 24.39 -0.32
CA GLU A 475 7.28 24.64 -1.49
C GLU A 475 8.04 24.55 -2.81
N GLU A 476 9.33 24.82 -2.80
CA GLU A 476 10.18 24.83 -3.99
C GLU A 476 11.04 23.57 -4.13
N ALA A 477 11.33 22.88 -3.00
CA ALA A 477 12.26 21.77 -2.98
C ALA A 477 11.67 20.49 -3.61
N GLY A 478 12.46 19.78 -4.40
CA GLY A 478 12.12 18.48 -4.98
C GLY A 478 12.35 17.29 -4.04
N LEU A 479 13.18 17.47 -3.01
CA LEU A 479 13.49 16.49 -1.99
C LEU A 479 13.38 17.11 -0.60
N TRP A 480 12.73 16.40 0.33
CA TRP A 480 12.66 16.77 1.74
C TRP A 480 13.51 15.83 2.60
N LEU A 481 14.36 16.38 3.44
CA LEU A 481 15.14 15.63 4.43
C LEU A 481 14.48 15.63 5.82
N GLY A 482 13.18 15.77 5.87
CA GLY A 482 12.34 15.75 7.07
C GLY A 482 10.98 16.36 6.80
N LEU A 483 10.08 16.29 7.77
CA LEU A 483 8.73 16.84 7.65
C LEU A 483 8.79 18.37 7.67
N PRO A 484 8.14 19.08 6.72
CA PRO A 484 8.08 20.54 6.76
C PRO A 484 7.18 21.02 7.91
N PRO A 485 7.37 22.28 8.35
CA PRO A 485 6.63 22.83 9.50
C PRO A 485 5.14 23.04 9.22
N ARG A 486 4.75 22.99 7.96
CA ARG A 486 3.36 23.06 7.50
C ARG A 486 3.13 22.14 6.30
N PRO A 487 1.90 21.65 6.09
CA PRO A 487 1.57 20.87 4.93
C PRO A 487 1.86 21.61 3.62
N VAL A 488 2.54 20.94 2.71
CA VAL A 488 2.75 21.41 1.33
C VAL A 488 2.14 20.36 0.41
N LEU A 489 1.05 20.73 -0.21
CA LEU A 489 0.26 19.86 -1.09
C LEU A 489 0.39 20.28 -2.55
N GLY A 490 -0.02 19.43 -3.46
CA GLY A 490 -0.10 19.72 -4.89
C GLY A 490 1.17 19.41 -5.68
N ARG A 491 2.22 18.88 -5.05
CA ARG A 491 3.39 18.41 -5.78
C ARG A 491 3.91 17.09 -5.24
N ARG A 492 4.48 16.30 -6.13
CA ARG A 492 5.16 15.07 -5.76
C ARG A 492 6.58 15.41 -5.29
N VAL A 493 6.88 15.11 -4.04
CA VAL A 493 8.21 15.22 -3.46
C VAL A 493 8.64 13.90 -2.85
N GLU A 494 9.92 13.65 -2.82
CA GLU A 494 10.48 12.51 -2.12
C GLU A 494 10.93 12.92 -0.72
N VAL A 495 10.82 12.02 0.23
CA VAL A 495 11.14 12.28 1.64
C VAL A 495 12.22 11.32 2.10
N ALA A 496 13.29 11.88 2.64
CA ALA A 496 14.39 11.13 3.25
C ALA A 496 14.90 11.86 4.51
N LEU A 497 15.74 11.24 5.31
CA LEU A 497 16.24 11.79 6.56
C LEU A 497 17.76 11.88 6.57
N GLY A 498 18.30 13.06 6.90
CA GLY A 498 19.68 13.33 7.18
C GLY A 498 20.67 12.72 6.19
N ARG A 499 21.83 12.30 6.67
CA ARG A 499 22.84 11.61 5.87
C ARG A 499 22.37 10.29 5.26
N GLU A 500 21.30 9.75 5.80
CA GLU A 500 20.67 8.55 5.30
C GLU A 500 19.92 8.79 3.98
N ALA A 501 19.72 10.04 3.61
CA ALA A 501 19.20 10.44 2.30
C ALA A 501 20.16 10.19 1.13
N ARG A 502 21.29 9.53 1.37
CA ARG A 502 22.16 9.10 0.28
C ARG A 502 21.36 8.31 -0.72
N ALA A 503 21.53 8.67 -1.95
CA ALA A 503 20.91 7.93 -3.02
C ALA A 503 21.27 6.47 -2.87
N ARG A 504 20.27 5.68 -2.93
CA ARG A 504 20.36 4.30 -3.08
C ARG A 504 19.99 3.96 -4.48
N LEU A 505 20.90 3.37 -5.13
CA LEU A 505 20.72 2.87 -6.46
C LEU A 505 20.77 1.37 -6.34
N SER A 506 19.67 0.75 -6.64
CA SER A 506 19.69 -0.65 -6.94
C SER A 506 20.59 -0.86 -8.16
N ALA A 507 21.09 -2.04 -8.28
CA ALA A 507 21.70 -2.46 -9.50
C ALA A 507 20.79 -2.23 -10.69
N PRO A 508 21.36 -1.99 -11.85
CA PRO A 508 20.58 -1.95 -13.05
C PRO A 508 19.83 -3.28 -13.19
N PRO A 509 18.54 -3.22 -13.48
CA PRO A 509 17.73 -4.41 -13.65
C PRO A 509 18.26 -5.28 -14.80
N VAL A 510 18.17 -6.58 -14.66
CA VAL A 510 18.36 -7.49 -15.80
C VAL A 510 17.13 -7.39 -16.68
N LEU A 511 17.29 -6.83 -17.86
CA LEU A 511 16.16 -6.43 -18.68
C LEU A 511 16.05 -7.34 -19.90
N HIS A 512 14.88 -7.88 -20.10
CA HIS A 512 14.61 -8.82 -21.18
C HIS A 512 13.91 -8.20 -22.38
N THR A 513 13.32 -7.01 -22.23
CA THR A 513 12.75 -6.28 -23.38
C THR A 513 13.67 -5.18 -23.87
N PRO A 514 13.76 -4.93 -25.20
CA PRO A 514 14.60 -3.84 -25.74
C PRO A 514 14.28 -2.48 -25.13
N GLU A 515 13.01 -2.19 -24.91
CA GLU A 515 12.55 -0.92 -24.32
C GLU A 515 12.97 -0.76 -22.87
N ALA A 516 12.83 -1.82 -22.09
CA ALA A 516 13.23 -1.83 -20.70
C ALA A 516 14.77 -1.74 -20.57
N ARG A 517 15.53 -2.42 -21.46
CA ARG A 517 17.00 -2.26 -21.56
C ARG A 517 17.39 -0.83 -21.86
N LEU A 518 16.72 -0.18 -22.80
CA LEU A 518 17.00 1.20 -23.15
C LEU A 518 16.74 2.15 -21.97
N LYS A 519 15.63 1.98 -21.27
CA LYS A 519 15.30 2.76 -20.05
C LYS A 519 16.39 2.61 -18.99
N ALA A 520 16.82 1.38 -18.68
CA ALA A 520 17.85 1.15 -17.68
C ALA A 520 19.21 1.70 -18.09
N LEU A 521 19.58 1.58 -19.36
CA LEU A 521 20.83 2.15 -19.89
C LEU A 521 20.85 3.67 -19.75
N VAL A 522 19.74 4.34 -20.07
CA VAL A 522 19.61 5.79 -19.91
C VAL A 522 19.75 6.19 -18.45
N HIS A 523 19.06 5.51 -17.54
CA HIS A 523 19.15 5.76 -16.10
C HIS A 523 20.55 5.48 -15.57
N ARG A 524 21.16 4.36 -15.94
CA ARG A 524 22.52 4.01 -15.53
C ARG A 524 23.52 5.08 -15.95
N ARG A 525 23.48 5.51 -17.20
CA ARG A 525 24.38 6.55 -17.71
C ARG A 525 24.21 7.88 -16.99
N LEU A 526 22.98 8.25 -16.70
CA LEU A 526 22.67 9.44 -15.93
C LEU A 526 23.27 9.35 -14.52
N LEU A 527 23.09 8.23 -13.84
CA LEU A 527 23.54 8.02 -12.47
C LEU A 527 25.07 7.94 -12.36
N PHE A 528 25.75 7.26 -13.30
CA PHE A 528 27.22 7.27 -13.36
C PHE A 528 27.80 8.63 -13.74
N ALA A 529 27.14 9.35 -14.64
CA ALA A 529 27.56 10.72 -14.95
C ALA A 529 27.40 11.64 -13.74
N TYR A 530 26.41 11.34 -12.92
CA TYR A 530 26.11 12.07 -11.72
C TYR A 530 27.13 11.81 -10.62
N GLU A 531 27.46 10.54 -10.34
CA GLU A 531 28.51 10.17 -9.39
C GLU A 531 29.88 10.70 -9.80
N ARG A 532 30.21 10.71 -11.10
CA ARG A 532 31.45 11.31 -11.60
C ARG A 532 31.54 12.80 -11.33
N ARG A 533 30.42 13.51 -11.37
CA ARG A 533 30.39 14.96 -11.08
C ARG A 533 30.34 15.25 -9.58
N HIS A 534 29.85 14.33 -8.79
CA HIS A 534 29.63 14.47 -7.37
C HIS A 534 30.00 13.18 -6.62
N PRO A 535 31.32 12.90 -6.50
CA PRO A 535 31.79 11.68 -5.84
C PRO A 535 31.27 11.52 -4.42
N GLY A 536 30.91 10.29 -4.05
CA GLY A 536 30.37 9.96 -2.72
C GLY A 536 28.86 10.14 -2.59
N LEU A 537 28.15 10.39 -3.69
CA LEU A 537 26.70 10.42 -3.69
C LEU A 537 26.10 9.03 -3.41
N PHE A 538 26.72 7.99 -3.96
CA PHE A 538 26.27 6.62 -3.87
C PHE A 538 27.24 5.78 -3.05
N SER A 539 26.78 4.68 -2.47
CA SER A 539 27.64 3.80 -1.71
C SER A 539 28.60 3.02 -2.61
N GLU A 540 29.76 2.69 -2.07
CA GLU A 540 30.75 1.86 -2.78
C GLU A 540 30.20 0.48 -3.15
N ALA A 541 29.38 -0.11 -2.30
CA ALA A 541 28.75 -1.40 -2.56
C ALA A 541 27.81 -1.35 -3.78
N LEU A 542 27.02 -0.29 -3.90
CA LEU A 542 26.14 -0.11 -5.06
C LEU A 542 26.90 0.18 -6.33
N LEU A 543 27.97 0.96 -6.26
CA LEU A 543 28.84 1.22 -7.40
C LEU A 543 29.54 -0.06 -7.85
N ALA A 544 30.06 -0.85 -6.93
CA ALA A 544 30.69 -2.15 -7.25
C ALA A 544 29.69 -3.11 -7.90
N TYR A 545 28.48 -3.18 -7.40
CA TYR A 545 27.42 -4.00 -7.98
C TYR A 545 27.05 -3.54 -9.39
N TRP A 546 27.03 -2.26 -9.66
CA TRP A 546 26.81 -1.74 -11.00
C TRP A 546 27.94 -2.06 -11.96
N GLU A 547 29.18 -2.04 -11.51
CA GLU A 547 30.32 -2.44 -12.35
C GLU A 547 30.22 -3.92 -12.77
N VAL A 548 29.82 -4.82 -11.86
CA VAL A 548 29.58 -6.23 -12.21
C VAL A 548 28.48 -6.36 -13.28
N ASN A 549 27.38 -5.62 -13.12
CA ASN A 549 26.26 -5.65 -14.07
C ASN A 549 26.55 -4.94 -15.41
N ARG A 550 27.55 -4.07 -15.46
CA ARG A 550 28.00 -3.41 -16.68
C ARG A 550 28.57 -4.40 -17.71
N VAL A 551 29.16 -5.50 -17.24
CA VAL A 551 29.71 -6.56 -18.13
C VAL A 551 28.63 -7.27 -18.94
N GLN A 552 27.35 -7.15 -18.55
CA GLN A 552 26.19 -7.74 -19.23
C GLN A 552 25.61 -6.85 -20.36
N GLU A 553 26.17 -5.68 -20.61
CA GLU A 553 25.78 -4.88 -21.78
C GLU A 553 26.24 -5.59 -23.07
N PRO A 554 25.35 -5.77 -24.05
CA PRO A 554 25.80 -6.28 -25.36
C PRO A 554 26.84 -5.33 -25.95
N ALA A 555 27.93 -5.91 -26.43
CA ALA A 555 28.94 -5.15 -27.16
C ALA A 555 28.28 -4.47 -28.37
N GLY A 556 28.22 -3.13 -28.35
CA GLY A 556 27.65 -2.35 -29.46
C GLY A 556 26.40 -1.52 -29.17
N SER A 557 25.97 -1.37 -27.92
CA SER A 557 24.92 -0.40 -27.58
C SER A 557 25.50 1.02 -27.59
N PRO A 558 24.89 2.00 -28.32
CA PRO A 558 25.44 3.35 -28.50
C PRO A 558 25.54 4.17 -27.23
#